data_e5813566f39298b0c9d15717493e318a
#
_entry.id   e5813566f39298b0c9d15717493e318a
#
_cell.length_a   1.000
_cell.length_b   1.000
_cell.length_c   1.000
_cell.angle_alpha   90.00
_cell.angle_beta   90.00
_cell.angle_gamma   90.00
#
_symmetry.space_group_name_H-M   'P 1'
#
loop_
_entity.id
_entity.type
_entity.pdbx_description
1 polymer ?
#
loop_
_entity_poly.entity_id
_entity_poly.type
_entity_poly.pdbx_seq_one_letter_code
_entity_poly.pdbx_strand_id
1 'polypeptide(L)'
;TENMTQAPHVMYGLRDGAKYGKPPKLIDSLADGLVDSFCQSPMAITAENLAVKYGISREDVDRFAIRSQQRWAAAHEAGRFTDEIVALEVKQGKNVVSVAKDEHPRPQSTMETLGKLPAIFKKDGVVTAANASGICDGAGMLVVVDAEWAKSRGLKPLARLLQWGVAGV
;
A
#
# COMPACT_ATOMS: atom_id res chain seq x y z
N THR A 1 3.42 0.92 -11.19
CA THR A 1 4.16 1.95 -10.43
C THR A 1 3.21 2.80 -9.64
N GLU A 2 3.61 3.18 -8.45
CA GLU A 2 2.91 4.13 -7.59
C GLU A 2 3.92 5.13 -7.03
N ASN A 3 3.57 6.42 -7.06
CA ASN A 3 4.37 7.49 -6.46
C ASN A 3 3.47 8.30 -5.51
N MET A 4 3.21 7.74 -4.36
CA MET A 4 2.34 8.33 -3.34
C MET A 4 2.97 9.58 -2.70
N THR A 5 4.32 9.60 -2.58
CA THR A 5 5.05 10.74 -2.01
C THR A 5 4.82 12.03 -2.80
N GLN A 6 4.57 11.94 -4.11
CA GLN A 6 4.33 13.09 -4.98
C GLN A 6 2.89 13.20 -5.45
N ALA A 7 1.95 12.56 -4.77
CA ALA A 7 0.53 12.71 -5.05
C ALA A 7 0.12 14.19 -4.93
N PRO A 8 -0.50 14.77 -5.98
CA PRO A 8 -0.81 16.20 -5.98
C PRO A 8 -1.99 16.54 -5.08
N HIS A 9 -2.04 17.77 -4.63
CA HIS A 9 -3.28 18.38 -4.16
C HIS A 9 -3.99 19.02 -5.33
N VAL A 10 -5.29 18.81 -5.45
CA VAL A 10 -6.10 19.25 -6.58
C VAL A 10 -7.27 20.10 -6.14
N MET A 11 -7.71 20.98 -7.03
CA MET A 11 -8.93 21.79 -6.86
C MET A 11 -9.92 21.44 -7.93
N TYR A 12 -11.09 20.95 -7.54
CA TYR A 12 -12.18 20.60 -8.46
C TYR A 12 -13.13 21.78 -8.71
N GLY A 13 -13.81 21.74 -9.85
CA GLY A 13 -14.89 22.67 -10.17
C GLY A 13 -14.46 24.06 -10.59
N LEU A 14 -13.20 24.25 -10.97
CA LEU A 14 -12.65 25.56 -11.35
C LEU A 14 -12.58 25.80 -12.86
N ARG A 15 -13.07 24.90 -13.71
CA ARG A 15 -13.01 25.07 -15.17
C ARG A 15 -13.70 26.35 -15.64
N ASP A 16 -14.80 26.74 -14.98
CA ASP A 16 -15.56 27.96 -15.25
C ASP A 16 -15.25 29.09 -14.26
N GLY A 17 -14.13 29.01 -13.55
CA GLY A 17 -13.71 29.96 -12.53
C GLY A 17 -14.35 29.77 -11.15
N ALA A 18 -13.85 30.49 -10.16
CA ALA A 18 -14.39 30.47 -8.81
C ALA A 18 -15.61 31.38 -8.68
N LYS A 19 -16.68 30.89 -8.07
CA LYS A 19 -17.90 31.69 -7.81
C LYS A 19 -17.75 32.46 -6.50
N TYR A 20 -18.28 33.71 -6.48
CA TYR A 20 -18.30 34.52 -5.28
C TYR A 20 -18.96 33.79 -4.10
N GLY A 21 -18.32 33.82 -2.94
CA GLY A 21 -18.78 33.15 -1.72
C GLY A 21 -18.62 31.63 -1.70
N LYS A 22 -18.02 31.03 -2.74
CA LYS A 22 -17.74 29.58 -2.82
C LYS A 22 -16.25 29.35 -3.12
N PRO A 23 -15.38 29.47 -2.11
CA PRO A 23 -13.95 29.21 -2.32
C PRO A 23 -13.73 27.79 -2.76
N PRO A 24 -12.76 27.53 -3.65
CA PRO A 24 -12.38 26.17 -4.03
C PRO A 24 -11.79 25.43 -2.83
N LYS A 25 -12.04 24.13 -2.77
CA LYS A 25 -11.41 23.26 -1.79
C LYS A 25 -10.14 22.67 -2.39
N LEU A 26 -9.04 22.74 -1.65
CA LEU A 26 -7.84 22.00 -1.94
C LEU A 26 -8.01 20.59 -1.37
N ILE A 27 -7.82 19.58 -2.21
CA ILE A 27 -8.06 18.18 -1.88
C ILE A 27 -6.76 17.41 -2.08
N ASP A 28 -6.33 16.67 -1.07
CA ASP A 28 -5.25 15.71 -1.16
C ASP A 28 -5.73 14.52 -2.01
N SER A 29 -5.18 14.36 -3.21
CA SER A 29 -5.59 13.30 -4.12
C SER A 29 -5.28 11.89 -3.61
N LEU A 30 -4.29 11.73 -2.73
CA LEU A 30 -3.98 10.46 -2.09
C LEU A 30 -5.08 10.07 -1.09
N ALA A 31 -5.44 11.00 -0.20
CA ALA A 31 -6.49 10.76 0.78
C ALA A 31 -7.86 10.56 0.10
N ASP A 32 -8.17 11.35 -0.93
CA ASP A 32 -9.42 11.25 -1.71
C ASP A 32 -9.52 9.89 -2.44
N GLY A 33 -8.42 9.39 -2.99
CA GLY A 33 -8.35 8.08 -3.64
C GLY A 33 -8.56 6.89 -2.71
N LEU A 34 -8.46 7.09 -1.39
CA LEU A 34 -8.70 6.06 -0.36
C LEU A 34 -10.11 6.12 0.22
N VAL A 35 -10.97 6.97 -0.32
CA VAL A 35 -12.39 7.06 0.06
C VAL A 35 -13.23 6.31 -0.97
N ASP A 36 -13.99 5.32 -0.52
CA ASP A 36 -14.93 4.59 -1.36
C ASP A 36 -16.02 5.54 -1.87
N SER A 37 -16.23 5.57 -3.19
CA SER A 37 -17.17 6.48 -3.85
C SER A 37 -18.64 6.11 -3.63
N PHE A 38 -18.95 4.86 -3.28
CA PHE A 38 -20.31 4.39 -3.03
C PHE A 38 -20.77 4.67 -1.60
N CYS A 39 -19.98 4.27 -0.62
CA CYS A 39 -20.33 4.46 0.79
C CYS A 39 -19.72 5.74 1.41
N GLN A 40 -18.93 6.52 0.65
CA GLN A 40 -18.26 7.74 1.10
C GLN A 40 -17.43 7.51 2.38
N SER A 41 -16.81 6.33 2.48
CA SER A 41 -16.09 5.90 3.67
C SER A 41 -14.60 5.67 3.36
N PRO A 42 -13.69 6.17 4.17
CA PRO A 42 -12.28 5.80 4.07
C PRO A 42 -12.09 4.29 4.29
N MET A 43 -11.12 3.69 3.58
CA MET A 43 -10.84 2.25 3.69
C MET A 43 -10.54 1.79 5.13
N ALA A 44 -9.94 2.64 5.93
CA ALA A 44 -9.71 2.37 7.34
C ALA A 44 -11.01 2.21 8.16
N ILE A 45 -12.03 3.02 7.85
CA ILE A 45 -13.36 2.88 8.49
C ILE A 45 -14.05 1.61 8.02
N THR A 46 -13.85 1.19 6.77
CA THR A 46 -14.32 -0.12 6.30
C THR A 46 -13.70 -1.25 7.12
N ALA A 47 -12.40 -1.19 7.39
CA ALA A 47 -11.71 -2.16 8.26
C ALA A 47 -12.26 -2.15 9.69
N GLU A 48 -12.52 -0.97 10.28
CA GLU A 48 -13.16 -0.85 11.59
C GLU A 48 -14.57 -1.47 11.62
N ASN A 49 -15.36 -1.26 10.57
CA ASN A 49 -16.70 -1.83 10.45
C ASN A 49 -16.65 -3.36 10.32
N LEU A 50 -15.68 -3.90 9.58
CA LEU A 50 -15.48 -5.35 9.48
C LEU A 50 -15.02 -5.94 10.80
N ALA A 51 -14.17 -5.26 11.55
CA ALA A 51 -13.74 -5.70 12.87
C ALA A 51 -14.95 -5.83 13.83
N VAL A 52 -15.84 -4.85 13.84
CA VAL A 52 -17.08 -4.92 14.64
C VAL A 52 -17.97 -6.05 14.14
N LYS A 53 -18.22 -6.15 12.83
CA LYS A 53 -19.11 -7.15 12.23
C LYS A 53 -18.67 -8.59 12.53
N TYR A 54 -17.38 -8.85 12.52
CA TYR A 54 -16.83 -10.20 12.68
C TYR A 54 -16.20 -10.45 14.05
N GLY A 55 -16.30 -9.52 14.99
CA GLY A 55 -15.74 -9.66 16.34
C GLY A 55 -14.22 -9.79 16.35
N ILE A 56 -13.53 -9.10 15.42
CA ILE A 56 -12.07 -9.12 15.32
C ILE A 56 -11.51 -8.14 16.35
N SER A 57 -10.70 -8.63 17.27
CA SER A 57 -10.13 -7.81 18.33
C SER A 57 -8.89 -7.02 17.83
N ARG A 58 -8.54 -5.97 18.57
CA ARG A 58 -7.29 -5.23 18.36
C ARG A 58 -6.06 -6.15 18.46
N GLU A 59 -6.07 -7.09 19.38
CA GLU A 59 -4.98 -8.06 19.54
C GLU A 59 -4.83 -8.98 18.33
N ASP A 60 -5.94 -9.41 17.73
CA ASP A 60 -5.91 -10.24 16.51
C ASP A 60 -5.29 -9.48 15.33
N VAL A 61 -5.64 -8.21 15.15
CA VAL A 61 -5.10 -7.34 14.11
C VAL A 61 -3.60 -7.11 14.31
N ASP A 62 -3.18 -6.79 15.53
CA ASP A 62 -1.77 -6.58 15.86
C ASP A 62 -0.94 -7.87 15.70
N ARG A 63 -1.48 -9.02 16.10
CA ARG A 63 -0.85 -10.34 15.89
C ARG A 63 -0.68 -10.67 14.40
N PHE A 64 -1.65 -10.32 13.58
CA PHE A 64 -1.56 -10.48 12.13
C PHE A 64 -0.47 -9.58 11.55
N ALA A 65 -0.40 -8.30 11.96
CA ALA A 65 0.61 -7.35 11.52
C ALA A 65 2.03 -7.82 11.88
N ILE A 66 2.25 -8.27 13.10
CA ILE A 66 3.55 -8.82 13.55
C ILE A 66 3.93 -10.05 12.73
N ARG A 67 3.01 -10.97 12.52
CA ARG A 67 3.24 -12.15 11.69
C ARG A 67 3.67 -11.77 10.27
N SER A 68 3.07 -10.73 9.69
CA SER A 68 3.44 -10.20 8.38
C SER A 68 4.88 -9.66 8.37
N GLN A 69 5.24 -8.87 9.37
CA GLN A 69 6.60 -8.32 9.53
C GLN A 69 7.65 -9.43 9.69
N GLN A 70 7.35 -10.43 10.50
CA GLN A 70 8.24 -11.58 10.74
C GLN A 70 8.44 -12.43 9.47
N ARG A 71 7.37 -12.66 8.69
CA ARG A 71 7.44 -13.39 7.42
C ARG A 71 8.26 -12.64 6.38
N TRP A 72 8.08 -11.32 6.30
CA TRP A 72 8.91 -10.50 5.43
C TRP A 72 10.39 -10.60 5.84
N ALA A 73 10.71 -10.47 7.12
CA ALA A 73 12.07 -10.58 7.64
C ALA A 73 12.72 -11.91 7.28
N ALA A 74 12.01 -13.02 7.53
CA ALA A 74 12.50 -14.36 7.20
C ALA A 74 12.72 -14.55 5.68
N ALA A 75 11.83 -14.03 4.85
CA ALA A 75 11.97 -14.08 3.39
C ALA A 75 13.14 -13.22 2.90
N HIS A 76 13.32 -12.04 3.48
CA HIS A 76 14.44 -11.15 3.17
C HIS A 76 15.77 -11.76 3.56
N GLU A 77 15.88 -12.32 4.77
CA GLU A 77 17.07 -13.01 5.27
C GLU A 77 17.43 -14.25 4.44
N ALA A 78 16.41 -14.97 3.97
CA ALA A 78 16.58 -16.11 3.07
C ALA A 78 16.89 -15.71 1.61
N GLY A 79 17.06 -14.41 1.31
CA GLY A 79 17.39 -13.90 -0.03
C GLY A 79 16.27 -14.04 -1.06
N ARG A 80 15.01 -14.23 -0.63
CA ARG A 80 13.89 -14.49 -1.54
C ARG A 80 13.58 -13.33 -2.49
N PHE A 81 14.00 -12.12 -2.15
CA PHE A 81 13.76 -10.91 -2.95
C PHE A 81 14.97 -10.51 -3.80
N THR A 82 16.09 -11.23 -3.73
CA THR A 82 17.35 -10.84 -4.38
C THR A 82 17.21 -10.71 -5.90
N ASP A 83 16.46 -11.61 -6.52
CA ASP A 83 16.25 -11.61 -7.98
C ASP A 83 15.14 -10.65 -8.43
N GLU A 84 14.38 -10.07 -7.49
CA GLU A 84 13.25 -9.17 -7.76
C GLU A 84 13.62 -7.70 -7.56
N ILE A 85 14.52 -7.41 -6.63
CA ILE A 85 14.89 -6.04 -6.29
C ILE A 85 15.99 -5.54 -7.22
N VAL A 86 15.72 -4.42 -7.88
CA VAL A 86 16.71 -3.69 -8.69
C VAL A 86 17.21 -2.50 -7.90
N ALA A 87 18.50 -2.49 -7.56
CA ALA A 87 19.12 -1.36 -6.88
C ALA A 87 19.13 -0.10 -7.77
N LEU A 88 18.74 1.03 -7.21
CA LEU A 88 18.73 2.32 -7.88
C LEU A 88 19.72 3.30 -7.22
N GLU A 89 20.55 3.92 -8.02
CA GLU A 89 21.43 5.00 -7.59
C GLU A 89 20.65 6.32 -7.56
N VAL A 90 20.40 6.84 -6.36
CA VAL A 90 19.61 8.05 -6.14
C VAL A 90 20.48 9.19 -5.64
N LYS A 91 20.40 10.33 -6.30
CA LYS A 91 21.13 11.54 -5.89
C LYS A 91 20.43 12.20 -4.70
N GLN A 92 21.10 12.23 -3.56
CA GLN A 92 20.65 12.94 -2.34
C GLN A 92 21.62 14.11 -2.07
N GLY A 93 21.24 15.30 -2.49
CA GLY A 93 22.10 16.48 -2.41
C GLY A 93 23.37 16.30 -3.24
N LYS A 94 24.55 16.26 -2.58
CA LYS A 94 25.86 16.04 -3.22
C LYS A 94 26.26 14.56 -3.30
N ASN A 95 25.55 13.68 -2.61
CA ASN A 95 25.88 12.26 -2.53
C ASN A 95 25.00 11.44 -3.47
N VAL A 96 25.52 10.27 -3.88
CA VAL A 96 24.76 9.22 -4.54
C VAL A 96 24.59 8.09 -3.54
N VAL A 97 23.34 7.65 -3.34
CA VAL A 97 22.98 6.57 -2.41
C VAL A 97 22.33 5.45 -3.20
N SER A 98 22.79 4.23 -3.00
CA SER A 98 22.16 3.04 -3.56
C SER A 98 20.96 2.63 -2.73
N VAL A 99 19.77 2.65 -3.33
CA VAL A 99 18.52 2.20 -2.72
C VAL A 99 18.23 0.78 -3.24
N ALA A 100 18.47 -0.20 -2.39
CA ALA A 100 18.34 -1.63 -2.70
C ALA A 100 17.53 -2.41 -1.68
N LYS A 101 16.82 -1.71 -0.78
CA LYS A 101 16.07 -2.33 0.30
C LYS A 101 14.77 -1.57 0.56
N ASP A 102 13.71 -2.33 0.82
CA ASP A 102 12.45 -1.75 1.28
C ASP A 102 12.63 -1.04 2.64
N GLU A 103 12.12 0.19 2.74
CA GLU A 103 12.28 1.04 3.93
C GLU A 103 11.12 0.89 4.92
N HIS A 104 9.95 0.43 4.46
CA HIS A 104 8.73 0.35 5.26
C HIS A 104 8.73 -0.76 6.31
N PRO A 105 9.30 -1.98 6.10
CA PRO A 105 9.23 -3.08 7.06
C PRO A 105 9.81 -2.75 8.44
N ARG A 106 9.18 -3.29 9.49
CA ARG A 106 9.56 -3.12 10.91
C ARG A 106 9.62 -4.48 11.61
N PRO A 107 10.59 -5.35 11.25
CA PRO A 107 10.66 -6.73 11.73
C PRO A 107 10.83 -6.86 13.25
N GLN A 108 11.29 -5.82 13.92
CA GLN A 108 11.46 -5.76 15.37
C GLN A 108 10.15 -5.42 16.11
N SER A 109 9.03 -5.31 15.43
CA SER A 109 7.73 -5.04 16.04
C SER A 109 7.30 -6.15 17.01
N THR A 110 6.77 -5.79 18.15
CA THR A 110 6.29 -6.71 19.19
C THR A 110 4.86 -6.37 19.61
N MET A 111 4.15 -7.32 20.24
CA MET A 111 2.81 -7.07 20.80
C MET A 111 2.83 -5.92 21.81
N GLU A 112 3.90 -5.81 22.62
CA GLU A 112 4.04 -4.72 23.57
C GLU A 112 4.14 -3.35 22.88
N THR A 113 4.94 -3.26 21.82
CA THR A 113 5.12 -1.99 21.08
C THR A 113 3.86 -1.60 20.31
N LEU A 114 3.20 -2.54 19.67
CA LEU A 114 1.96 -2.29 18.92
C LEU A 114 0.80 -1.94 19.85
N GLY A 115 0.67 -2.64 20.98
CA GLY A 115 -0.40 -2.41 21.95
C GLY A 115 -0.41 -1.02 22.57
N LYS A 116 0.72 -0.32 22.57
CA LYS A 116 0.85 1.08 23.07
C LYS A 116 0.33 2.13 22.05
N LEU A 117 0.12 1.75 20.80
CA LEU A 117 -0.30 2.69 19.76
C LEU A 117 -1.80 2.98 19.85
N PRO A 118 -2.21 4.25 19.74
CA PRO A 118 -3.62 4.59 19.72
C PRO A 118 -4.29 4.17 18.40
N ALA A 119 -5.58 3.87 18.45
CA ALA A 119 -6.41 3.81 17.26
C ALA A 119 -6.52 5.22 16.63
N ILE A 120 -6.39 5.31 15.31
CA ILE A 120 -6.25 6.60 14.62
C ILE A 120 -7.47 7.02 13.81
N PHE A 121 -8.35 6.11 13.45
CA PHE A 121 -9.53 6.40 12.63
C PHE A 121 -10.85 6.38 13.40
N LYS A 122 -10.89 5.66 14.50
CA LYS A 122 -12.08 5.54 15.35
C LYS A 122 -11.66 5.45 16.81
N LYS A 123 -12.35 6.19 17.68
CA LYS A 123 -12.16 6.04 19.12
C LYS A 123 -12.43 4.59 19.52
N ASP A 124 -11.54 4.01 20.29
CA ASP A 124 -11.59 2.60 20.72
C ASP A 124 -11.64 1.59 19.55
N GLY A 125 -11.11 1.98 18.40
CA GLY A 125 -11.00 1.15 17.21
C GLY A 125 -9.81 0.20 17.24
N VAL A 126 -9.65 -0.58 16.15
CA VAL A 126 -8.58 -1.58 16.02
C VAL A 126 -7.45 -1.14 15.09
N VAL A 127 -7.69 -0.15 14.22
CA VAL A 127 -6.71 0.30 13.22
C VAL A 127 -5.74 1.31 13.80
N THR A 128 -4.44 1.01 13.69
CA THR A 128 -3.34 1.87 14.16
C THR A 128 -2.31 2.09 13.06
N ALA A 129 -1.35 2.97 13.30
CA ALA A 129 -0.23 3.20 12.40
C ALA A 129 0.66 1.96 12.14
N ALA A 130 0.63 0.96 13.04
CA ALA A 130 1.46 -0.24 12.89
C ALA A 130 0.74 -1.41 12.22
N ASN A 131 -0.59 -1.40 12.14
CA ASN A 131 -1.38 -2.46 11.50
C ASN A 131 -2.14 -2.00 10.26
N ALA A 132 -2.05 -0.72 9.89
CA ALA A 132 -2.51 -0.19 8.62
C ALA A 132 -1.41 -0.30 7.55
N SER A 133 -1.81 -0.34 6.27
CA SER A 133 -0.88 -0.22 5.15
C SER A 133 -0.20 1.15 5.18
N GLY A 134 1.11 1.17 4.94
CA GLY A 134 1.87 2.41 4.84
C GLY A 134 1.74 3.08 3.47
N ILE A 135 1.97 4.40 3.45
CA ILE A 135 2.16 5.15 2.21
C ILE A 135 3.56 4.80 1.69
N CYS A 136 3.62 4.14 0.53
CA CYS A 136 4.88 3.67 -0.06
C CYS A 136 4.92 3.97 -1.54
N ASP A 137 6.09 4.42 -2.02
CA ASP A 137 6.40 4.46 -3.43
C ASP A 137 6.88 3.09 -3.89
N GLY A 138 6.58 2.70 -5.11
CA GLY A 138 7.00 1.41 -5.62
C GLY A 138 6.76 1.21 -7.11
N ALA A 139 7.52 0.30 -7.69
CA ALA A 139 7.36 -0.11 -9.07
C ALA A 139 7.58 -1.63 -9.20
N GLY A 140 6.75 -2.25 -10.02
CA GLY A 140 6.94 -3.62 -10.43
C GLY A 140 6.64 -3.76 -11.91
N MET A 141 7.30 -4.70 -12.60
CA MET A 141 7.09 -4.93 -14.01
C MET A 141 7.04 -6.43 -14.31
N LEU A 142 6.09 -6.81 -15.15
CA LEU A 142 5.95 -8.15 -15.69
C LEU A 142 5.85 -8.05 -17.21
N VAL A 143 6.43 -9.03 -17.91
CA VAL A 143 6.24 -9.20 -19.35
C VAL A 143 5.21 -10.30 -19.58
N VAL A 144 4.07 -9.92 -20.14
CA VAL A 144 2.98 -10.86 -20.47
C VAL A 144 2.96 -11.04 -21.98
N VAL A 145 3.02 -12.29 -22.41
CA VAL A 145 3.07 -12.65 -23.84
C VAL A 145 2.20 -13.87 -24.12
N ASP A 146 1.86 -14.05 -25.38
CA ASP A 146 1.23 -15.27 -25.86
C ASP A 146 2.15 -16.50 -25.65
N ALA A 147 1.57 -17.64 -25.29
CA ALA A 147 2.32 -18.84 -24.95
C ALA A 147 3.12 -19.42 -26.15
N GLU A 148 2.53 -19.42 -27.35
CA GLU A 148 3.19 -19.93 -28.54
C GLU A 148 4.30 -18.96 -29.00
N TRP A 149 4.08 -17.65 -28.84
CA TRP A 149 5.12 -16.66 -29.08
C TRP A 149 6.33 -16.88 -28.16
N ALA A 150 6.09 -17.06 -26.85
CA ALA A 150 7.16 -17.34 -25.89
C ALA A 150 7.96 -18.60 -26.29
N LYS A 151 7.24 -19.68 -26.64
CA LYS A 151 7.83 -20.94 -27.07
C LYS A 151 8.67 -20.78 -28.35
N SER A 152 8.17 -20.03 -29.34
CA SER A 152 8.90 -19.77 -30.60
C SER A 152 10.21 -19.04 -30.38
N ARG A 153 10.36 -18.31 -29.27
CA ARG A 153 11.55 -17.57 -28.86
C ARG A 153 12.42 -18.28 -27.84
N GLY A 154 12.08 -19.53 -27.48
CA GLY A 154 12.80 -20.29 -26.47
C GLY A 154 12.71 -19.70 -25.07
N LEU A 155 11.73 -18.83 -24.79
CA LEU A 155 11.52 -18.23 -23.48
C LEU A 155 10.88 -19.24 -22.53
N LYS A 156 11.32 -19.24 -21.27
CA LYS A 156 10.76 -20.08 -20.22
C LYS A 156 9.80 -19.24 -19.37
N PRO A 157 8.48 -19.45 -19.49
CA PRO A 157 7.52 -18.73 -18.65
C PRO A 157 7.68 -19.05 -17.17
N LEU A 158 7.53 -18.05 -16.31
CA LEU A 158 7.50 -18.23 -14.85
C LEU A 158 6.14 -18.76 -14.38
N ALA A 159 5.07 -18.33 -15.04
CA ALA A 159 3.70 -18.72 -14.72
C ALA A 159 2.80 -18.59 -15.96
N ARG A 160 1.59 -19.11 -15.87
CA ARG A 160 0.52 -18.96 -16.86
C ARG A 160 -0.70 -18.36 -16.19
N LEU A 161 -1.24 -17.29 -16.78
CA LEU A 161 -2.54 -16.75 -16.39
C LEU A 161 -3.65 -17.67 -16.94
N LEU A 162 -4.39 -18.33 -16.05
CA LEU A 162 -5.44 -19.27 -16.43
C LEU A 162 -6.81 -18.59 -16.50
N GLN A 163 -7.12 -17.77 -15.51
CA GLN A 163 -8.40 -17.08 -15.38
C GLN A 163 -8.25 -15.76 -14.64
N TRP A 164 -9.19 -14.89 -14.82
CA TRP A 164 -9.36 -13.68 -14.05
C TRP A 164 -10.83 -13.43 -13.74
N GLY A 165 -11.13 -12.70 -12.71
CA GLY A 165 -12.47 -12.32 -12.33
C GLY A 165 -12.47 -10.98 -11.60
N VAL A 166 -13.59 -10.26 -11.68
CA VAL A 166 -13.83 -9.00 -10.98
C VAL A 166 -15.05 -9.18 -10.10
N ALA A 167 -14.94 -8.81 -8.83
CA ALA A 167 -16.04 -8.76 -7.89
C ALA A 167 -16.01 -7.45 -7.13
N GLY A 168 -17.14 -6.76 -7.07
CA GLY A 168 -17.37 -5.63 -6.19
C GLY A 168 -18.08 -6.10 -4.93
N VAL A 169 -17.66 -5.67 -3.76
CA VAL A 169 -18.23 -6.04 -2.46
C VAL A 169 -18.55 -4.79 -1.65
#